data_281fac5d0c09f327c3080678f21589ab
#
_entry.id   281fac5d0c09f327c3080678f21589ab
#
_cell.length_a   1.000
_cell.length_b   1.000
_cell.length_c   1.000
_cell.angle_alpha   90.00
_cell.angle_beta   90.00
_cell.angle_gamma   90.00
#
_symmetry.space_group_name_H-M   'P 1'
#
loop_
_entity.id
_entity.type
_entity.pdbx_description
1 polymer ?
#
loop_
_entity_poly.entity_id
_entity_poly.type
_entity_poly.pdbx_seq_one_letter_code
_entity_poly.pdbx_strand_id
1 'polypeptide(L)'
;GIAPTKTLAKVANKFAKKYPAYNRLCIINTEEKRTKALQLTEIGDIWGIGHRQVAKLEKQGVKTAYDFTELPESWVRKNMTVVGERTWKELQGISCIDMETTPPAKKQICTSRSFGKMVEDIDTMSEAIATHASTCAKKLRQQKSYAMSLMAFIHTNNFRKDSPQYWRNTVIYLPIPTNDTLEIVHYALAGLKTIFMQGYQYKKTGVIITEITDSTQLGL
;
A
#
# COMPACT_ATOMS: atom_id res chain seq x y z
N GLY A 1 17.29 -12.03 2.00
CA GLY A 1 17.60 -11.67 3.39
C GLY A 1 17.04 -12.68 4.36
N ILE A 2 17.84 -13.13 5.30
CA ILE A 2 17.49 -14.06 6.38
C ILE A 2 17.77 -13.36 7.71
N ALA A 3 16.80 -13.34 8.62
CA ALA A 3 16.93 -12.75 9.95
C ALA A 3 15.85 -13.27 10.90
N PRO A 4 15.97 -13.06 12.24
CA PRO A 4 14.99 -13.52 13.23
C PRO A 4 13.60 -12.89 13.08
N THR A 5 13.49 -11.69 12.52
CA THR A 5 12.23 -10.97 12.36
C THR A 5 11.99 -10.53 10.92
N LYS A 6 10.72 -10.27 10.55
CA LYS A 6 10.36 -9.80 9.21
C LYS A 6 11.02 -8.49 8.85
N THR A 7 11.09 -7.54 9.78
CA THR A 7 11.71 -6.23 9.54
C THR A 7 13.20 -6.36 9.32
N LEU A 8 13.91 -7.13 10.14
CA LEU A 8 15.32 -7.42 9.94
C LEU A 8 15.60 -8.20 8.65
N ALA A 9 14.74 -9.13 8.26
CA ALA A 9 14.86 -9.85 7.00
C ALA A 9 14.72 -8.91 5.79
N LYS A 10 13.89 -7.86 5.87
CA LYS A 10 13.83 -6.81 4.84
C LYS A 10 15.08 -5.95 4.80
N VAL A 11 15.67 -5.62 5.94
CA VAL A 11 16.99 -4.96 6.02
C VAL A 11 18.04 -5.83 5.35
N ALA A 12 18.15 -7.10 5.74
CA ALA A 12 19.08 -8.05 5.14
C ALA A 12 18.87 -8.18 3.62
N ASN A 13 17.62 -8.21 3.14
CA ASN A 13 17.31 -8.26 1.72
C ASN A 13 17.76 -7.00 0.96
N LYS A 14 17.66 -5.82 1.57
CA LYS A 14 18.18 -4.57 1.00
C LYS A 14 19.70 -4.65 0.84
N PHE A 15 20.43 -5.14 1.87
CA PHE A 15 21.88 -5.34 1.81
C PHE A 15 22.27 -6.34 0.73
N ALA A 16 21.57 -7.48 0.65
CA ALA A 16 21.82 -8.52 -0.36
C ALA A 16 21.70 -7.99 -1.81
N LYS A 17 20.82 -7.00 -2.02
CA LYS A 17 20.62 -6.35 -3.34
C LYS A 17 21.62 -5.22 -3.59
N LYS A 18 21.94 -4.43 -2.56
CA LYS A 18 22.76 -3.21 -2.69
C LYS A 18 24.26 -3.52 -2.81
N TYR A 19 24.74 -4.54 -2.12
CA TYR A 19 26.17 -4.83 -2.00
C TYR A 19 26.52 -6.15 -2.69
N PRO A 20 27.29 -6.12 -3.80
CA PRO A 20 27.70 -7.32 -4.53
C PRO A 20 28.44 -8.36 -3.69
N ALA A 21 29.18 -7.92 -2.66
CA ALA A 21 29.91 -8.78 -1.74
C ALA A 21 29.03 -9.82 -1.01
N TYR A 22 27.73 -9.57 -0.88
CA TYR A 22 26.79 -10.53 -0.30
C TYR A 22 26.33 -11.62 -1.28
N ASN A 23 26.71 -11.56 -2.54
CA ASN A 23 26.29 -12.52 -3.56
C ASN A 23 24.78 -12.84 -3.50
N ARG A 24 23.95 -11.79 -3.37
CA ARG A 24 22.49 -11.85 -3.26
C ARG A 24 21.93 -12.54 -2.00
N LEU A 25 22.79 -12.89 -1.02
CA LEU A 25 22.40 -13.50 0.24
C LEU A 25 23.01 -12.72 1.42
N CYS A 26 22.16 -12.14 2.27
CA CYS A 26 22.58 -11.54 3.53
C CYS A 26 21.84 -12.21 4.68
N ILE A 27 22.60 -12.62 5.72
CA ILE A 27 22.09 -13.28 6.92
C ILE A 27 22.46 -12.44 8.14
N ILE A 28 21.41 -11.96 8.84
CA ILE A 28 21.53 -11.25 10.12
C ILE A 28 21.04 -12.20 11.22
N ASN A 29 21.96 -12.95 11.82
CA ASN A 29 21.68 -13.98 12.82
C ASN A 29 22.46 -13.81 14.13
N THR A 30 23.27 -12.74 14.26
CA THR A 30 23.98 -12.39 15.48
C THR A 30 23.73 -10.93 15.84
N GLU A 31 23.93 -10.60 17.11
CA GLU A 31 23.83 -9.25 17.65
C GLU A 31 24.75 -8.26 16.91
N GLU A 32 26.00 -8.66 16.71
CA GLU A 32 27.00 -7.85 16.02
C GLU A 32 26.57 -7.50 14.59
N LYS A 33 26.11 -8.50 13.83
CA LYS A 33 25.60 -8.27 12.46
C LYS A 33 24.36 -7.38 12.45
N ARG A 34 23.46 -7.55 13.43
CA ARG A 34 22.27 -6.71 13.59
C ARG A 34 22.67 -5.27 13.83
N THR A 35 23.48 -5.01 14.82
CA THR A 35 23.96 -3.67 15.17
C THR A 35 24.62 -2.97 13.98
N LYS A 36 25.55 -3.65 13.31
CA LYS A 36 26.21 -3.13 12.12
C LYS A 36 25.23 -2.82 11.00
N ALA A 37 24.27 -3.70 10.73
CA ALA A 37 23.27 -3.49 9.70
C ALA A 37 22.36 -2.29 10.04
N LEU A 38 21.96 -2.13 11.30
CA LEU A 38 21.10 -1.01 11.74
C LEU A 38 21.84 0.33 11.68
N GLN A 39 23.12 0.37 12.03
CA GLN A 39 23.95 1.57 11.92
C GLN A 39 24.13 2.04 10.48
N LEU A 40 24.16 1.11 9.52
CA LEU A 40 24.30 1.39 8.09
C LEU A 40 22.96 1.61 7.36
N THR A 41 21.84 1.52 8.07
CA THR A 41 20.50 1.68 7.50
C THR A 41 19.89 2.99 7.94
N GLU A 42 19.58 3.87 6.97
CA GLU A 42 18.86 5.11 7.25
C GLU A 42 17.44 4.82 7.77
N ILE A 43 16.96 5.65 8.67
CA ILE A 43 15.65 5.46 9.30
C ILE A 43 14.50 5.45 8.28
N GLY A 44 14.62 6.21 7.20
CA GLY A 44 13.65 6.26 6.12
C GLY A 44 13.57 5.00 5.26
N ASP A 45 14.56 4.14 5.35
CA ASP A 45 14.64 2.87 4.63
C ASP A 45 13.99 1.69 5.37
N ILE A 46 13.53 1.94 6.60
CA ILE A 46 12.90 0.91 7.43
C ILE A 46 11.44 0.71 7.02
N TRP A 47 11.11 -0.55 6.77
CA TRP A 47 9.74 -0.93 6.46
C TRP A 47 8.79 -0.60 7.61
N GLY A 48 7.72 0.13 7.29
CA GLY A 48 6.74 0.60 8.28
C GLY A 48 7.01 2.02 8.80
N ILE A 49 8.14 2.64 8.47
CA ILE A 49 8.43 4.04 8.80
C ILE A 49 8.25 4.91 7.56
N GLY A 50 7.13 5.64 7.50
CA GLY A 50 6.82 6.54 6.42
C GLY A 50 7.43 7.94 6.59
N HIS A 51 7.47 8.73 5.52
CA HIS A 51 8.12 10.06 5.49
C HIS A 51 7.70 11.02 6.63
N ARG A 52 6.43 10.95 7.09
CA ARG A 52 5.95 11.76 8.22
C ARG A 52 6.59 11.34 9.55
N GLN A 53 6.81 10.04 9.71
CA GLN A 53 7.48 9.50 10.90
C GLN A 53 8.98 9.78 10.85
N VAL A 54 9.61 9.67 9.66
CA VAL A 54 11.01 10.07 9.44
C VAL A 54 11.22 11.50 9.90
N ALA A 55 10.45 12.48 9.42
CA ALA A 55 10.58 13.88 9.81
C ALA A 55 10.41 14.10 11.33
N LYS A 56 9.60 13.28 12.01
CA LYS A 56 9.44 13.32 13.46
C LYS A 56 10.64 12.76 14.21
N LEU A 57 11.19 11.65 13.70
CA LEU A 57 12.37 10.99 14.29
C LEU A 57 13.64 11.82 14.08
N GLU A 58 13.82 12.43 12.92
CA GLU A 58 14.95 13.32 12.63
C GLU A 58 14.99 14.53 13.58
N LYS A 59 13.84 15.08 13.97
CA LYS A 59 13.75 16.14 14.98
C LYS A 59 14.22 15.68 16.37
N GLN A 60 14.28 14.39 16.63
CA GLN A 60 14.84 13.79 17.85
C GLN A 60 16.30 13.36 17.67
N GLY A 61 16.94 13.70 16.54
CA GLY A 61 18.31 13.32 16.24
C GLY A 61 18.49 11.91 15.70
N VAL A 62 17.39 11.17 15.46
CA VAL A 62 17.41 9.79 14.95
C VAL A 62 17.64 9.82 13.45
N LYS A 63 18.78 9.31 12.99
CA LYS A 63 19.16 9.23 11.57
C LYS A 63 19.19 7.80 11.05
N THR A 64 19.59 6.86 11.89
CA THR A 64 19.75 5.46 11.54
C THR A 64 18.70 4.58 12.21
N ALA A 65 18.55 3.36 11.72
CA ALA A 65 17.74 2.35 12.37
C ALA A 65 18.28 1.99 13.76
N TYR A 66 19.61 2.08 13.97
CA TYR A 66 20.22 1.87 15.26
C TYR A 66 19.79 2.97 16.25
N ASP A 67 19.90 4.25 15.89
CA ASP A 67 19.46 5.37 16.74
C ASP A 67 17.99 5.20 17.16
N PHE A 68 17.16 4.67 16.27
CA PHE A 68 15.76 4.40 16.57
C PHE A 68 15.60 3.32 17.63
N THR A 69 16.42 2.28 17.63
CA THR A 69 16.38 1.22 18.65
C THR A 69 16.84 1.70 20.03
N GLU A 70 17.63 2.76 20.10
CA GLU A 70 18.11 3.36 21.35
C GLU A 70 17.04 4.27 22.02
N LEU A 71 15.95 4.57 21.33
CA LEU A 71 14.87 5.35 21.93
C LEU A 71 14.15 4.55 23.03
N PRO A 72 13.73 5.21 24.14
CA PRO A 72 12.93 4.56 25.18
C PRO A 72 11.60 4.02 24.61
N GLU A 73 11.21 2.79 24.99
CA GLU A 73 9.94 2.19 24.58
C GLU A 73 8.73 3.11 24.89
N SER A 74 8.75 3.78 26.04
CA SER A 74 7.72 4.74 26.44
C SER A 74 7.57 5.89 25.46
N TRP A 75 8.69 6.40 24.92
CA TRP A 75 8.66 7.45 23.92
C TRP A 75 8.09 6.92 22.60
N VAL A 76 8.54 5.76 22.15
CA VAL A 76 8.06 5.12 20.90
C VAL A 76 6.56 4.87 20.98
N ARG A 77 6.09 4.31 22.08
CA ARG A 77 4.67 4.01 22.30
C ARG A 77 3.80 5.27 22.31
N LYS A 78 4.28 6.34 22.93
CA LYS A 78 3.57 7.63 23.01
C LYS A 78 3.52 8.36 21.67
N ASN A 79 4.58 8.28 20.89
CA ASN A 79 4.81 9.13 19.72
C ASN A 79 4.57 8.43 18.37
N MET A 80 4.56 7.11 18.34
CA MET A 80 4.30 6.30 17.18
C MET A 80 3.12 5.37 17.45
N THR A 81 2.45 4.95 16.39
CA THR A 81 1.35 3.98 16.54
C THR A 81 1.89 2.62 16.99
N VAL A 82 0.97 1.68 17.31
CA VAL A 82 1.31 0.28 17.59
C VAL A 82 2.19 -0.36 16.49
N VAL A 83 2.06 0.12 15.25
CA VAL A 83 2.91 -0.33 14.14
C VAL A 83 4.36 0.13 14.33
N GLY A 84 4.57 1.36 14.78
CA GLY A 84 5.89 1.88 15.11
C GLY A 84 6.56 1.14 16.26
N GLU A 85 5.80 0.84 17.33
CA GLU A 85 6.29 0.03 18.47
C GLU A 85 6.69 -1.38 18.02
N ARG A 86 5.86 -2.03 17.20
CA ARG A 86 6.19 -3.35 16.64
C ARG A 86 7.46 -3.30 15.77
N THR A 87 7.59 -2.27 14.92
CA THR A 87 8.79 -2.08 14.10
C THR A 87 10.03 -1.92 14.99
N TRP A 88 9.94 -1.15 16.07
CA TRP A 88 11.02 -0.94 17.04
C TRP A 88 11.44 -2.26 17.71
N LYS A 89 10.50 -3.08 18.17
CA LYS A 89 10.76 -4.42 18.73
C LYS A 89 11.36 -5.38 17.70
N GLU A 90 10.84 -5.38 16.48
CA GLU A 90 11.33 -6.22 15.39
C GLU A 90 12.80 -5.91 15.05
N LEU A 91 13.21 -4.65 15.07
CA LEU A 91 14.61 -4.25 14.85
C LEU A 91 15.53 -4.72 15.98
N GLN A 92 15.03 -4.90 17.18
CA GLN A 92 15.76 -5.47 18.31
C GLN A 92 15.79 -7.01 18.30
N GLY A 93 15.16 -7.66 17.31
CA GLY A 93 15.12 -9.11 17.19
C GLY A 93 13.93 -9.77 17.86
N ILE A 94 12.97 -8.99 18.39
CA ILE A 94 11.74 -9.49 19.01
C ILE A 94 10.67 -9.59 17.93
N SER A 95 10.26 -10.80 17.57
CA SER A 95 9.23 -11.04 16.55
C SER A 95 7.86 -10.58 17.03
N CYS A 96 7.24 -9.64 16.32
CA CYS A 96 5.92 -9.08 16.61
C CYS A 96 4.95 -9.24 15.43
N ILE A 97 5.40 -9.78 14.32
CA ILE A 97 4.62 -9.94 13.09
C ILE A 97 4.66 -11.42 12.69
N ASP A 98 3.57 -12.12 12.95
CA ASP A 98 3.45 -13.54 12.64
C ASP A 98 3.55 -13.85 11.16
N MET A 99 4.03 -15.04 10.82
CA MET A 99 4.00 -15.57 9.47
C MET A 99 2.60 -16.09 9.18
N GLU A 100 1.83 -15.33 8.40
CA GLU A 100 0.54 -15.78 7.90
C GLU A 100 0.75 -16.81 6.79
N THR A 101 0.31 -18.02 7.01
CA THR A 101 0.34 -19.10 6.01
C THR A 101 -0.81 -18.96 5.02
N THR A 102 -1.95 -18.44 5.46
CA THR A 102 -3.13 -18.18 4.62
C THR A 102 -3.56 -16.73 4.81
N PRO A 103 -3.49 -15.89 3.77
CA PRO A 103 -3.92 -14.51 3.87
C PRO A 103 -5.43 -14.44 4.20
N PRO A 104 -5.85 -13.56 5.12
CA PRO A 104 -7.27 -13.34 5.38
C PRO A 104 -7.98 -12.78 4.15
N ALA A 105 -9.29 -12.96 4.07
CA ALA A 105 -10.11 -12.37 3.03
C ALA A 105 -9.94 -10.84 3.00
N LYS A 106 -9.83 -10.28 1.81
CA LYS A 106 -9.66 -8.83 1.65
C LYS A 106 -10.95 -8.12 2.00
N LYS A 107 -10.86 -7.15 2.88
CA LYS A 107 -11.97 -6.26 3.24
C LYS A 107 -12.26 -5.21 2.17
N GLN A 108 -11.27 -4.88 1.36
CA GLN A 108 -11.38 -3.99 0.20
C GLN A 108 -10.49 -4.49 -0.93
N ILE A 109 -10.90 -4.26 -2.17
CA ILE A 109 -10.12 -4.64 -3.35
C ILE A 109 -9.86 -3.40 -4.17
N CYS A 110 -8.61 -2.97 -4.23
CA CYS A 110 -8.18 -1.87 -5.09
C CYS A 110 -7.45 -2.38 -6.32
N THR A 111 -7.82 -1.85 -7.49
CA THR A 111 -7.04 -1.99 -8.72
C THR A 111 -6.85 -0.63 -9.35
N SER A 112 -5.60 -0.23 -9.50
CA SER A 112 -5.24 1.06 -10.07
C SER A 112 -3.86 1.01 -10.69
N ARG A 113 -3.60 1.89 -11.65
CA ARG A 113 -2.28 2.06 -12.27
C ARG A 113 -2.05 3.51 -12.65
N SER A 114 -0.80 3.96 -12.53
CA SER A 114 -0.39 5.23 -13.09
C SER A 114 -0.12 5.05 -14.58
N PHE A 115 -0.57 6.01 -15.39
CA PHE A 115 -0.30 6.04 -16.81
C PHE A 115 1.19 6.33 -17.07
N GLY A 116 1.75 5.72 -18.10
CA GLY A 116 3.10 6.02 -18.57
C GLY A 116 3.19 7.45 -19.11
N LYS A 117 2.23 7.82 -19.96
CA LYS A 117 1.99 9.19 -20.46
C LYS A 117 0.75 9.75 -19.77
N MET A 118 0.65 11.09 -19.70
CA MET A 118 -0.57 11.75 -19.22
C MET A 118 -1.72 11.50 -20.17
N VAL A 119 -2.93 11.35 -19.61
CA VAL A 119 -4.18 11.09 -20.35
C VAL A 119 -5.10 12.29 -20.17
N GLU A 120 -5.73 12.75 -21.25
CA GLU A 120 -6.62 13.91 -21.25
C GLU A 120 -8.03 13.58 -21.77
N ASP A 121 -8.18 12.43 -22.43
CA ASP A 121 -9.42 12.00 -23.05
C ASP A 121 -10.17 10.98 -22.18
N ILE A 122 -11.51 11.03 -22.29
CA ILE A 122 -12.39 10.16 -21.51
C ILE A 122 -12.39 8.72 -22.03
N ASP A 123 -12.08 8.48 -23.28
CA ASP A 123 -12.15 7.14 -23.88
C ASP A 123 -11.01 6.28 -23.34
N THR A 124 -9.78 6.77 -23.37
CA THR A 124 -8.62 6.11 -22.74
C THR A 124 -8.83 5.91 -21.23
N MET A 125 -9.44 6.90 -20.53
CA MET A 125 -9.78 6.76 -19.13
C MET A 125 -10.83 5.68 -18.89
N SER A 126 -11.82 5.56 -19.76
CA SER A 126 -12.88 4.55 -19.69
C SER A 126 -12.34 3.15 -19.91
N GLU A 127 -11.44 2.93 -20.87
CA GLU A 127 -10.76 1.66 -21.08
C GLU A 127 -9.97 1.22 -19.84
N ALA A 128 -9.24 2.16 -19.23
CA ALA A 128 -8.47 1.89 -18.02
C ALA A 128 -9.39 1.53 -16.84
N ILE A 129 -10.48 2.28 -16.62
CA ILE A 129 -11.48 1.98 -15.57
C ILE A 129 -12.14 0.63 -15.80
N ALA A 130 -12.56 0.32 -17.04
CA ALA A 130 -13.16 -0.97 -17.38
C ALA A 130 -12.20 -2.14 -17.08
N THR A 131 -10.92 -1.99 -17.41
CA THR A 131 -9.88 -2.97 -17.08
C THR A 131 -9.69 -3.14 -15.58
N HIS A 132 -9.68 -2.05 -14.81
CA HIS A 132 -9.56 -2.10 -13.36
C HIS A 132 -10.78 -2.73 -12.70
N ALA A 133 -11.99 -2.36 -13.14
CA ALA A 133 -13.26 -2.91 -12.67
C ALA A 133 -13.34 -4.42 -12.94
N SER A 134 -13.01 -4.86 -14.14
CA SER A 134 -12.96 -6.29 -14.52
C SER A 134 -11.97 -7.08 -13.64
N THR A 135 -10.83 -6.48 -13.34
CA THR A 135 -9.84 -7.10 -12.43
C THR A 135 -10.35 -7.18 -10.99
N CYS A 136 -11.11 -6.18 -10.54
CA CYS A 136 -11.78 -6.22 -9.22
C CYS A 136 -12.82 -7.33 -9.16
N ALA A 137 -13.68 -7.45 -10.18
CA ALA A 137 -14.67 -8.52 -10.31
C ALA A 137 -14.04 -9.91 -10.26
N LYS A 138 -12.93 -10.11 -11.00
CA LYS A 138 -12.17 -11.36 -10.95
C LYS A 138 -11.69 -11.70 -9.54
N LYS A 139 -11.15 -10.70 -8.80
CA LYS A 139 -10.66 -10.90 -7.43
C LYS A 139 -11.80 -11.20 -6.44
N LEU A 140 -12.98 -10.59 -6.61
CA LEU A 140 -14.18 -10.89 -5.83
C LEU A 140 -14.57 -12.36 -5.99
N ARG A 141 -14.67 -12.84 -7.24
CA ARG A 141 -14.99 -14.25 -7.50
C ARG A 141 -13.95 -15.23 -6.94
N GLN A 142 -12.66 -14.89 -7.04
CA GLN A 142 -11.58 -15.70 -6.44
C GLN A 142 -11.72 -15.85 -4.93
N GLN A 143 -12.23 -14.84 -4.26
CA GLN A 143 -12.45 -14.84 -2.81
C GLN A 143 -13.89 -15.25 -2.44
N LYS A 144 -14.75 -15.62 -3.42
CA LYS A 144 -16.17 -15.99 -3.23
C LYS A 144 -16.96 -14.90 -2.52
N SER A 145 -16.78 -13.66 -2.91
CA SER A 145 -17.41 -12.48 -2.31
C SER A 145 -18.07 -11.58 -3.35
N TYR A 146 -18.85 -10.61 -2.89
CA TYR A 146 -19.66 -9.71 -3.68
C TYR A 146 -19.39 -8.26 -3.27
N ALA A 147 -19.43 -7.35 -4.23
CA ALA A 147 -19.35 -5.92 -4.00
C ALA A 147 -20.72 -5.38 -3.59
N MET A 148 -20.77 -4.58 -2.54
CA MET A 148 -21.92 -3.77 -2.16
C MET A 148 -21.75 -2.32 -2.58
N SER A 149 -20.51 -1.84 -2.64
CA SER A 149 -20.16 -0.52 -3.12
C SER A 149 -18.80 -0.51 -3.82
N LEU A 150 -18.65 0.42 -4.74
CA LEU A 150 -17.38 0.67 -5.40
C LEU A 150 -17.08 2.17 -5.48
N MET A 151 -15.82 2.50 -5.55
CA MET A 151 -15.32 3.86 -5.76
C MET A 151 -14.50 3.92 -7.02
N ALA A 152 -14.84 4.82 -7.93
CA ALA A 152 -13.99 5.23 -9.03
C ALA A 152 -13.20 6.49 -8.65
N PHE A 153 -11.95 6.59 -9.03
CA PHE A 153 -11.12 7.76 -8.77
C PHE A 153 -10.19 8.10 -9.92
N ILE A 154 -9.89 9.37 -10.04
CA ILE A 154 -8.96 9.94 -11.01
C ILE A 154 -8.12 11.02 -10.34
N HIS A 155 -6.87 11.18 -10.75
CA HIS A 155 -6.05 12.30 -10.31
C HIS A 155 -4.90 12.62 -11.26
N THR A 156 -4.49 13.89 -11.24
CA THR A 156 -3.31 14.43 -11.91
C THR A 156 -2.02 14.03 -11.19
N ASN A 157 -0.88 14.48 -11.67
CA ASN A 157 0.41 14.23 -11.05
C ASN A 157 0.74 15.30 -9.98
N ASN A 158 0.57 14.98 -8.72
CA ASN A 158 0.82 15.88 -7.58
C ASN A 158 2.30 16.34 -7.46
N PHE A 159 3.22 15.70 -8.16
CA PHE A 159 4.64 16.11 -8.19
C PHE A 159 4.92 17.19 -9.23
N ARG A 160 4.00 17.44 -10.15
CA ARG A 160 4.09 18.52 -11.15
C ARG A 160 3.37 19.75 -10.64
N LYS A 161 4.14 20.69 -10.07
CA LYS A 161 3.61 21.94 -9.54
C LYS A 161 3.26 22.96 -10.64
N ASP A 162 3.76 22.75 -11.84
CA ASP A 162 3.60 23.56 -13.04
C ASP A 162 2.29 23.31 -13.81
N SER A 163 1.51 22.33 -13.37
CA SER A 163 0.27 21.92 -14.07
C SER A 163 -0.94 22.03 -13.16
N PRO A 164 -2.14 22.36 -13.68
CA PRO A 164 -3.37 22.36 -12.93
C PRO A 164 -3.61 21.02 -12.22
N GLN A 165 -3.99 21.08 -10.95
CA GLN A 165 -4.19 19.88 -10.13
C GLN A 165 -5.67 19.56 -10.00
N TYR A 166 -5.99 18.29 -10.19
CA TYR A 166 -7.34 17.76 -10.05
C TYR A 166 -7.32 16.38 -9.40
N TRP A 167 -8.11 16.21 -8.37
CA TRP A 167 -8.29 14.95 -7.68
C TRP A 167 -9.77 14.79 -7.32
N ARG A 168 -10.40 13.72 -7.81
CA ARG A 168 -11.80 13.41 -7.53
C ARG A 168 -12.01 11.92 -7.42
N ASN A 169 -12.96 11.55 -6.61
CA ASN A 169 -13.52 10.22 -6.52
C ASN A 169 -15.02 10.29 -6.34
N THR A 170 -15.70 9.18 -6.60
CA THR A 170 -17.10 8.99 -6.30
C THR A 170 -17.33 7.56 -5.82
N VAL A 171 -18.16 7.42 -4.79
CA VAL A 171 -18.61 6.11 -4.28
C VAL A 171 -19.99 5.83 -4.83
N ILE A 172 -20.18 4.62 -5.32
CA ILE A 172 -21.44 4.14 -5.88
C ILE A 172 -21.87 2.92 -5.08
N TYR A 173 -23.05 3.00 -4.49
CA TYR A 173 -23.71 1.87 -3.84
C TYR A 173 -24.46 1.07 -4.88
N LEU A 174 -24.24 -0.24 -4.88
CA LEU A 174 -24.87 -1.15 -5.81
C LEU A 174 -26.26 -1.54 -5.28
N PRO A 175 -27.30 -1.58 -6.12
CA PRO A 175 -28.65 -1.93 -5.66
C PRO A 175 -28.73 -3.37 -5.15
N ILE A 176 -27.92 -4.26 -5.71
CA ILE A 176 -27.81 -5.66 -5.31
C ILE A 176 -26.33 -6.00 -5.25
N PRO A 177 -25.87 -6.71 -4.19
CA PRO A 177 -24.48 -7.18 -4.12
C PRO A 177 -24.13 -8.05 -5.32
N THR A 178 -23.03 -7.73 -6.02
CA THR A 178 -22.64 -8.42 -7.24
C THR A 178 -21.15 -8.70 -7.33
N ASN A 179 -20.78 -9.73 -8.07
CA ASN A 179 -19.41 -9.97 -8.55
C ASN A 179 -19.38 -10.17 -10.09
N ASP A 180 -20.48 -9.81 -10.74
CA ASP A 180 -20.56 -9.80 -12.20
C ASP A 180 -19.67 -8.70 -12.77
N THR A 181 -18.95 -9.06 -13.84
CA THR A 181 -17.98 -8.15 -14.45
C THR A 181 -18.67 -7.00 -15.16
N LEU A 182 -19.77 -7.26 -15.87
CA LEU A 182 -20.45 -6.24 -16.68
C LEU A 182 -21.11 -5.20 -15.78
N GLU A 183 -21.73 -5.64 -14.69
CA GLU A 183 -22.35 -4.72 -13.70
C GLU A 183 -21.29 -3.84 -13.03
N ILE A 184 -20.19 -4.42 -12.54
CA ILE A 184 -19.11 -3.66 -11.88
C ILE A 184 -18.47 -2.68 -12.86
N VAL A 185 -18.27 -3.06 -14.12
CA VAL A 185 -17.77 -2.17 -15.17
C VAL A 185 -18.77 -1.05 -15.47
N HIS A 186 -20.04 -1.37 -15.61
CA HIS A 186 -21.12 -0.40 -15.87
C HIS A 186 -21.13 0.71 -14.79
N TYR A 187 -21.18 0.33 -13.52
CA TYR A 187 -21.20 1.29 -12.42
C TYR A 187 -19.88 2.07 -12.29
N ALA A 188 -18.73 1.44 -12.54
CA ALA A 188 -17.44 2.12 -12.52
C ALA A 188 -17.33 3.18 -13.62
N LEU A 189 -17.83 2.89 -14.83
CA LEU A 189 -17.89 3.85 -15.94
C LEU A 189 -18.89 4.97 -15.68
N ALA A 190 -20.04 4.67 -15.08
CA ALA A 190 -20.98 5.69 -14.64
C ALA A 190 -20.32 6.65 -13.64
N GLY A 191 -19.57 6.11 -12.67
CA GLY A 191 -18.81 6.93 -11.72
C GLY A 191 -17.71 7.77 -12.39
N LEU A 192 -16.99 7.22 -13.35
CA LEU A 192 -15.98 8.00 -14.10
C LEU A 192 -16.61 9.22 -14.76
N LYS A 193 -17.77 9.06 -15.43
CA LYS A 193 -18.48 10.15 -16.11
C LYS A 193 -18.85 11.30 -15.16
N THR A 194 -19.13 11.03 -13.90
CA THR A 194 -19.50 12.07 -12.93
C THR A 194 -18.31 12.88 -12.42
N ILE A 195 -17.09 12.31 -12.46
CA ILE A 195 -15.90 12.94 -11.92
C ILE A 195 -14.91 13.41 -12.99
N PHE A 196 -15.06 12.96 -14.22
CA PHE A 196 -14.19 13.38 -15.32
C PHE A 196 -14.38 14.86 -15.64
N MET A 197 -13.29 15.58 -15.81
CA MET A 197 -13.26 16.97 -16.27
C MET A 197 -12.25 17.14 -17.36
N GLN A 198 -12.67 17.69 -18.50
CA GLN A 198 -11.78 17.97 -19.63
C GLN A 198 -10.79 19.07 -19.28
N GLY A 199 -9.61 19.03 -19.91
CA GLY A 199 -8.56 20.05 -19.74
C GLY A 199 -7.53 19.73 -18.64
N TYR A 200 -7.65 18.59 -17.98
CA TYR A 200 -6.65 18.12 -17.01
C TYR A 200 -5.82 16.95 -17.55
N GLN A 201 -4.55 16.90 -17.14
CA GLN A 201 -3.60 15.84 -17.47
C GLN A 201 -3.60 14.77 -16.38
N TYR A 202 -4.37 13.71 -16.59
CA TYR A 202 -4.53 12.64 -15.61
C TYR A 202 -3.31 11.72 -15.57
N LYS A 203 -2.81 11.45 -14.36
CA LYS A 203 -1.68 10.56 -14.12
C LYS A 203 -2.12 9.19 -13.66
N LYS A 204 -3.25 9.09 -12.96
CA LYS A 204 -3.69 7.82 -12.38
C LYS A 204 -5.19 7.73 -12.32
N THR A 205 -5.69 6.50 -12.54
CA THR A 205 -7.08 6.12 -12.30
C THR A 205 -7.14 4.75 -11.63
N GLY A 206 -8.30 4.43 -11.07
CA GLY A 206 -8.54 3.12 -10.48
C GLY A 206 -9.94 2.92 -9.96
N VAL A 207 -10.20 1.68 -9.58
CA VAL A 207 -11.45 1.23 -8.95
C VAL A 207 -11.11 0.57 -7.61
N ILE A 208 -11.89 0.90 -6.59
CA ILE A 208 -11.82 0.27 -5.27
C ILE A 208 -13.20 -0.30 -4.95
N ILE A 209 -13.27 -1.59 -4.67
CA ILE A 209 -14.44 -2.15 -4.02
C ILE A 209 -14.33 -1.80 -2.54
N THR A 210 -15.24 -0.98 -2.04
CA THR A 210 -15.18 -0.38 -0.70
C THR A 210 -15.88 -1.20 0.36
N GLU A 211 -16.97 -1.86 -0.01
CA GLU A 211 -17.72 -2.77 0.86
C GLU A 211 -17.88 -4.12 0.17
N ILE A 212 -17.51 -5.17 0.88
CA ILE A 212 -17.50 -6.56 0.40
C ILE A 212 -18.34 -7.40 1.37
N THR A 213 -19.20 -8.22 0.83
CA THR A 213 -19.97 -9.23 1.57
C THR A 213 -19.68 -10.63 1.02
N ASP A 214 -19.95 -11.66 1.82
CA ASP A 214 -19.91 -13.07 1.38
C ASP A 214 -21.30 -13.60 1.10
N SER A 215 -21.39 -14.81 0.57
CA SER A 215 -22.65 -15.46 0.24
C SER A 215 -23.52 -15.75 1.45
N THR A 216 -22.94 -15.92 2.64
CA THR A 216 -23.68 -16.24 3.86
C THR A 216 -24.47 -15.04 4.38
N GLN A 217 -24.02 -13.82 4.09
CA GLN A 217 -24.72 -12.58 4.47
C GLN A 217 -25.82 -12.18 3.47
N LEU A 218 -25.88 -12.81 2.30
CA LEU A 218 -26.86 -12.51 1.28
C LEU A 218 -28.20 -13.23 1.48
N GLY A 219 -28.30 -14.17 2.40
CA GLY A 219 -29.52 -14.94 2.65
C GLY A 219 -29.92 -15.85 1.48
N LEU A 220 -28.95 -16.26 0.64
CA LEU A 220 -29.11 -17.19 -0.48
C LEU A 220 -28.76 -18.62 -0.07
#